data_2fa31c3631a2306adf741d49b5f9919b
#
_entry.id   2fa31c3631a2306adf741d49b5f9919b
#
_cell.length_a   1.000
_cell.length_b   1.000
_cell.length_c   1.000
_cell.angle_alpha   90.00
_cell.angle_beta   90.00
_cell.angle_gamma   90.00
#
_symmetry.space_group_name_H-M   'P 1'
#
loop_
_entity.id
_entity.type
_entity.pdbx_description
1 polymer ?
#
loop_
_entity_poly.entity_id
_entity_poly.type
_entity_poly.pdbx_seq_one_letter_code
_entity_poly.pdbx_strand_id
1 'polypeptide(L)'
;MADTTSRIVHLHQKHHEAIIRGDKVTTVRWNESVQVGAATFVFDDHPTAEPLTGAITAVHRYRLDTLTAEQAHQPPETDMRRFGQQLRENYYPEMPDDAVVEVAELTTGPSQ
;
A
#
# COMPACT_ATOMS: atom_id res chain seq x y z
N MET A 1 29.36 -1.63 -0.22
CA MET A 1 28.63 -1.55 0.73
C MET A 1 27.24 -1.82 0.39
N ALA A 2 26.63 -2.50 1.09
CA ALA A 2 25.28 -2.78 0.78
C ALA A 2 24.47 -1.53 0.82
N ASP A 3 23.61 -1.44 -0.11
CA ASP A 3 22.74 -0.34 -0.13
C ASP A 3 21.65 -0.57 0.88
N THR A 4 21.57 0.27 1.86
CA THR A 4 20.54 0.16 2.86
C THR A 4 19.46 1.18 2.68
N THR A 5 19.34 1.74 1.50
CA THR A 5 18.33 2.74 1.23
C THR A 5 16.95 2.13 1.38
N SER A 6 16.14 2.72 2.22
CA SER A 6 14.76 2.31 2.38
C SER A 6 13.94 2.73 1.18
N ARG A 7 12.97 1.90 0.83
CA ARG A 7 12.01 2.27 -0.20
C ARG A 7 11.12 3.37 0.32
N ILE A 8 10.82 4.34 -0.50
CA ILE A 8 9.89 5.40 -0.15
C ILE A 8 8.50 4.99 -0.64
N VAL A 9 7.54 4.98 0.27
CA VAL A 9 6.17 4.59 -0.03
C VAL A 9 5.26 5.78 0.24
N HIS A 10 4.57 6.25 -0.77
CA HIS A 10 3.64 7.36 -0.63
C HIS A 10 2.27 6.81 -0.27
N LEU A 11 1.71 7.31 0.81
CA LEU A 11 0.43 6.87 1.32
C LEU A 11 -0.54 8.05 1.40
N HIS A 12 -1.83 7.73 1.29
CA HIS A 12 -2.85 8.74 1.51
C HIS A 12 -2.87 9.11 2.99
N GLN A 13 -3.16 10.37 3.27
CA GLN A 13 -3.15 10.87 4.65
C GLN A 13 -4.08 10.07 5.58
N LYS A 14 -5.10 9.41 5.04
CA LYS A 14 -6.02 8.65 5.87
C LYS A 14 -5.36 7.50 6.61
N HIS A 15 -4.18 7.06 6.16
CA HIS A 15 -3.46 5.98 6.82
C HIS A 15 -2.56 6.47 7.95
N HIS A 16 -2.38 7.78 8.07
CA HIS A 16 -1.41 8.34 9.00
C HIS A 16 -1.69 7.92 10.44
N GLU A 17 -2.95 8.06 10.87
CA GLU A 17 -3.28 7.76 12.26
C GLU A 17 -3.13 6.29 12.58
N ALA A 18 -3.54 5.41 11.66
CA ALA A 18 -3.39 3.98 11.89
C ALA A 18 -1.93 3.59 12.01
N ILE A 19 -1.08 4.15 11.16
CA ILE A 19 0.35 3.84 11.18
C ILE A 19 0.98 4.38 12.44
N ILE A 20 0.62 5.59 12.87
CA ILE A 20 1.14 6.16 14.11
C ILE A 20 0.82 5.28 15.30
N ARG A 21 -0.38 4.67 15.32
CA ARG A 21 -0.76 3.76 16.39
C ARG A 21 -0.08 2.40 16.31
N GLY A 22 0.64 2.13 15.23
CA GLY A 22 1.28 0.83 15.05
C GLY A 22 0.38 -0.22 14.43
N ASP A 23 -0.78 0.17 13.91
CA ASP A 23 -1.67 -0.77 13.25
C ASP A 23 -1.09 -1.18 11.92
N LYS A 24 -1.39 -2.41 11.51
CA LYS A 24 -1.04 -2.84 10.16
C LYS A 24 -1.88 -2.09 9.16
N VAL A 25 -1.24 -1.66 8.07
CA VAL A 25 -1.90 -0.98 6.97
C VAL A 25 -1.61 -1.75 5.70
N THR A 26 -2.61 -1.87 4.86
CA THR A 26 -2.45 -2.55 3.57
C THR A 26 -2.62 -1.53 2.45
N THR A 27 -1.76 -1.62 1.45
CA THR A 27 -1.87 -0.79 0.27
C THR A 27 -1.88 -1.68 -0.97
N VAL A 28 -2.62 -1.26 -1.99
CA VAL A 28 -2.70 -1.98 -3.26
C VAL A 28 -1.97 -1.14 -4.31
N ARG A 29 -0.99 -1.75 -4.97
CA ARG A 29 -0.13 -1.06 -5.94
C ARG A 29 -0.10 -1.82 -7.24
N TRP A 30 0.22 -1.13 -8.31
CA TRP A 30 0.36 -1.73 -9.63
C TRP A 30 1.63 -1.21 -10.28
N ASN A 31 2.41 -2.16 -10.83
CA ASN A 31 3.59 -1.80 -11.64
C ASN A 31 4.64 -1.02 -10.86
N GLU A 32 4.73 -1.25 -9.55
CA GLU A 32 5.70 -0.53 -8.71
C GLU A 32 6.78 -1.45 -8.15
N SER A 33 6.70 -2.74 -8.41
CA SER A 33 7.72 -3.71 -7.96
C SER A 33 7.94 -3.63 -6.45
N VAL A 34 6.86 -3.63 -5.69
CA VAL A 34 6.95 -3.52 -4.24
C VAL A 34 7.59 -4.77 -3.68
N GLN A 35 8.51 -4.61 -2.75
CA GLN A 35 9.25 -5.72 -2.15
C GLN A 35 9.26 -5.61 -0.65
N VAL A 36 9.33 -6.75 0.03
CA VAL A 36 9.47 -6.82 1.47
C VAL A 36 10.79 -6.19 1.89
N GLY A 37 10.77 -5.43 2.96
CA GLY A 37 11.99 -4.80 3.47
C GLY A 37 11.69 -3.47 4.11
N ALA A 38 12.77 -2.79 4.51
CA ALA A 38 12.67 -1.49 5.14
C ALA A 38 12.03 -0.48 4.21
N ALA A 39 11.25 0.43 4.78
CA ALA A 39 10.56 1.45 4.01
C ALA A 39 10.40 2.72 4.81
N THR A 40 10.28 3.83 4.09
CA THR A 40 9.94 5.13 4.67
C THR A 40 8.60 5.54 4.11
N PHE A 41 7.65 5.86 4.99
CA PHE A 41 6.29 6.20 4.58
C PHE A 41 6.11 7.70 4.56
N VAL A 42 5.63 8.22 3.43
CA VAL A 42 5.42 9.65 3.22
C VAL A 42 3.93 9.87 2.98
N PHE A 43 3.35 10.85 3.65
CA PHE A 43 1.91 11.12 3.58
C PHE A 43 1.68 12.35 2.72
N ASP A 44 1.24 12.12 1.48
CA ASP A 44 1.26 13.14 0.44
C ASP A 44 0.44 14.38 0.76
N ASP A 45 -0.74 14.22 1.32
CA ASP A 45 -1.63 15.35 1.55
C ASP A 45 -1.67 15.79 2.99
N HIS A 46 -0.63 15.47 3.76
CA HIS A 46 -0.59 15.80 5.18
C HIS A 46 0.60 16.72 5.41
N PRO A 47 0.41 18.04 5.35
CA PRO A 47 1.54 18.96 5.30
C PRO A 47 2.40 18.96 6.55
N THR A 48 1.87 18.52 7.68
CA THR A 48 2.65 18.52 8.93
C THR A 48 3.14 17.14 9.31
N ALA A 49 2.80 16.09 8.55
CA ALA A 49 3.24 14.75 8.90
C ALA A 49 4.67 14.55 8.44
N GLU A 50 5.50 14.06 9.33
CA GLU A 50 6.87 13.74 9.00
C GLU A 50 6.94 12.33 8.46
N PRO A 51 7.91 12.01 7.61
CA PRO A 51 8.08 10.64 7.15
C PRO A 51 8.31 9.70 8.32
N LEU A 52 7.76 8.50 8.22
CA LEU A 52 7.90 7.49 9.27
C LEU A 52 8.69 6.31 8.74
N THR A 53 9.55 5.78 9.58
CA THR A 53 10.32 4.60 9.22
C THR A 53 9.54 3.35 9.61
N GLY A 54 9.54 2.38 8.73
CA GLY A 54 8.86 1.12 9.00
C GLY A 54 9.32 0.05 8.03
N ALA A 55 8.43 -0.86 7.71
CA ALA A 55 8.77 -1.97 6.84
C ALA A 55 7.56 -2.45 6.07
N ILE A 56 7.82 -2.98 4.88
CA ILE A 56 6.86 -3.76 4.13
C ILE A 56 7.09 -5.20 4.58
N THR A 57 6.09 -5.78 5.22
CA THR A 57 6.26 -7.09 5.85
C THR A 57 5.80 -8.24 4.98
N ALA A 58 4.93 -7.98 4.01
CA ALA A 58 4.46 -9.00 3.09
C ALA A 58 3.96 -8.35 1.81
N VAL A 59 4.15 -9.04 0.69
CA VAL A 59 3.63 -8.59 -0.59
C VAL A 59 3.00 -9.80 -1.26
N HIS A 60 1.74 -9.65 -1.66
CA HIS A 60 1.01 -10.70 -2.36
C HIS A 60 0.55 -10.16 -3.70
N ARG A 61 0.58 -11.00 -4.72
CA ARG A 61 0.20 -10.58 -6.06
C ARG A 61 -1.07 -11.28 -6.49
N TYR A 62 -2.01 -10.51 -7.01
CA TYR A 62 -3.30 -11.03 -7.46
C TYR A 62 -3.71 -10.34 -8.74
N ARG A 63 -4.50 -11.02 -9.56
CA ARG A 63 -5.09 -10.36 -10.71
C ARG A 63 -6.22 -9.46 -10.23
N LEU A 64 -6.30 -8.27 -10.80
CA LEU A 64 -7.31 -7.29 -10.40
C LEU A 64 -8.72 -7.82 -10.64
N ASP A 65 -8.92 -8.51 -11.76
CA ASP A 65 -10.27 -8.97 -12.15
C ASP A 65 -10.81 -10.09 -11.26
N THR A 66 -9.95 -10.74 -10.46
CA THR A 66 -10.39 -11.76 -9.53
C THR A 66 -10.05 -11.42 -8.09
N LEU A 67 -9.58 -10.20 -7.85
CA LEU A 67 -9.21 -9.77 -6.51
C LEU A 67 -10.45 -9.69 -5.62
N THR A 68 -10.36 -10.31 -4.46
CA THR A 68 -11.48 -10.30 -3.51
C THR A 68 -11.25 -9.23 -2.45
N ALA A 69 -12.34 -8.84 -1.79
CA ALA A 69 -12.24 -7.87 -0.70
C ALA A 69 -11.31 -8.37 0.39
N GLU A 70 -11.38 -9.66 0.71
CA GLU A 70 -10.51 -10.23 1.73
C GLU A 70 -9.04 -10.12 1.35
N GLN A 71 -8.71 -10.42 0.09
CA GLN A 71 -7.33 -10.34 -0.37
C GLN A 71 -6.81 -8.91 -0.33
N ALA A 72 -7.68 -7.94 -0.58
CA ALA A 72 -7.30 -6.52 -0.57
C ALA A 72 -7.46 -5.89 0.81
N HIS A 73 -7.84 -6.69 1.79
CA HIS A 73 -8.05 -6.23 3.17
C HIS A 73 -9.11 -5.12 3.24
N GLN A 74 -10.18 -5.30 2.48
CA GLN A 74 -11.32 -4.39 2.46
C GLN A 74 -12.50 -5.04 3.17
N PRO A 75 -13.47 -4.24 3.61
CA PRO A 75 -14.68 -4.81 4.21
C PRO A 75 -15.34 -5.81 3.26
N PRO A 76 -15.97 -6.87 3.78
CA PRO A 76 -16.48 -7.95 2.93
C PRO A 76 -17.54 -7.49 1.93
N GLU A 77 -18.23 -6.39 2.18
CA GLU A 77 -19.25 -5.91 1.26
C GLU A 77 -18.70 -4.93 0.22
N THR A 78 -17.40 -4.76 0.15
CA THR A 78 -16.80 -3.82 -0.80
C THR A 78 -17.06 -4.27 -2.24
N ASP A 79 -17.53 -3.34 -3.07
CA ASP A 79 -17.68 -3.57 -4.50
C ASP A 79 -16.29 -3.51 -5.14
N MET A 80 -15.74 -4.68 -5.47
CA MET A 80 -14.37 -4.75 -5.97
C MET A 80 -14.23 -4.20 -7.38
N ARG A 81 -15.30 -4.17 -8.18
CA ARG A 81 -15.23 -3.51 -9.47
C ARG A 81 -15.02 -2.01 -9.29
N ARG A 82 -15.77 -1.42 -8.36
CA ARG A 82 -15.62 0.00 -8.08
C ARG A 82 -14.25 0.29 -7.46
N PHE A 83 -13.77 -0.60 -6.61
CA PHE A 83 -12.44 -0.47 -6.03
C PHE A 83 -11.37 -0.38 -7.13
N GLY A 84 -11.45 -1.26 -8.13
CA GLY A 84 -10.51 -1.22 -9.25
C GLY A 84 -10.63 0.06 -10.05
N GLN A 85 -11.86 0.55 -10.27
CA GLN A 85 -12.06 1.80 -10.98
C GLN A 85 -11.45 2.98 -10.22
N GLN A 86 -11.56 2.97 -8.90
CA GLN A 86 -10.98 4.03 -8.09
C GLN A 86 -9.46 4.00 -8.14
N LEU A 87 -8.86 2.82 -8.18
CA LEU A 87 -7.42 2.74 -8.35
C LEU A 87 -6.99 3.37 -9.66
N ARG A 88 -7.74 3.13 -10.74
CA ARG A 88 -7.42 3.74 -12.03
C ARG A 88 -7.57 5.25 -11.98
N GLU A 89 -8.67 5.73 -11.41
CA GLU A 89 -8.96 7.15 -11.41
C GLU A 89 -7.97 7.94 -10.56
N ASN A 90 -7.53 7.36 -9.46
CA ASN A 90 -6.72 8.09 -8.51
C ASN A 90 -5.22 7.92 -8.73
N TYR A 91 -4.79 6.77 -9.27
CA TYR A 91 -3.36 6.45 -9.30
C TYR A 91 -2.87 5.85 -10.61
N TYR A 92 -3.68 5.02 -11.26
CA TYR A 92 -3.18 4.20 -12.37
C TYR A 92 -4.14 4.23 -13.55
N PRO A 93 -4.23 5.37 -14.25
CA PRO A 93 -5.24 5.50 -15.31
C PRO A 93 -5.09 4.51 -16.46
N GLU A 94 -3.93 3.90 -16.62
CA GLU A 94 -3.70 2.95 -17.71
C GLU A 94 -3.75 1.50 -17.27
N MET A 95 -4.12 1.22 -16.03
CA MET A 95 -4.13 -0.14 -15.51
C MET A 95 -5.23 -0.96 -16.18
N PRO A 96 -4.87 -2.10 -16.82
CA PRO A 96 -5.90 -2.93 -17.47
C PRO A 96 -6.68 -3.76 -16.45
N ASP A 97 -7.80 -4.34 -16.90
CA ASP A 97 -8.62 -5.16 -16.01
C ASP A 97 -7.90 -6.41 -15.54
N ASP A 98 -7.03 -6.96 -16.37
CA ASP A 98 -6.28 -8.17 -16.02
C ASP A 98 -4.92 -7.87 -15.41
N ALA A 99 -4.73 -6.66 -14.94
CA ALA A 99 -3.47 -6.28 -14.30
C ALA A 99 -3.22 -7.14 -13.07
N VAL A 100 -1.94 -7.42 -12.80
CA VAL A 100 -1.54 -8.05 -11.55
C VAL A 100 -1.18 -6.94 -10.59
N VAL A 101 -1.92 -6.85 -9.49
CA VAL A 101 -1.67 -5.83 -8.47
C VAL A 101 -0.89 -6.44 -7.31
N GLU A 102 -0.18 -5.60 -6.60
CA GLU A 102 0.59 -5.99 -5.43
C GLU A 102 -0.10 -5.47 -4.20
N VAL A 103 -0.46 -6.38 -3.30
CA VAL A 103 -1.09 -6.02 -2.03
C VAL A 103 0.01 -6.12 -0.97
N ALA A 104 0.40 -4.98 -0.45
CA ALA A 104 1.52 -4.89 0.48
C ALA A 104 1.01 -4.61 1.88
N GLU A 105 1.58 -5.33 2.85
CA GLU A 105 1.29 -5.10 4.27
C GLU A 105 2.42 -4.28 4.86
N LEU A 106 2.05 -3.21 5.52
CA LEU A 106 2.99 -2.23 6.04
C LEU A 106 2.87 -2.13 7.55
N THR A 107 3.98 -1.90 8.22
CA THR A 107 3.95 -1.61 9.63
C THR A 107 5.08 -0.66 9.97
N THR A 108 4.84 0.22 10.96
CA THR A 108 5.95 0.96 11.54
C THR A 108 6.38 0.16 12.74
N GLY A 109 7.48 -0.48 12.64
CA GLY A 109 7.95 -1.19 13.73
C GLY A 109 8.64 -0.28 14.63
N PRO A 110 8.34 -0.22 15.82
CA PRO A 110 9.30 0.20 16.71
C PRO A 110 10.27 -0.83 16.74
N SER A 111 11.22 -0.57 16.51
CA SER A 111 12.07 -1.44 16.52
C SER A 111 12.34 -1.92 17.78
N GLN A 112 11.99 -2.08 18.46
CA GLN A 112 12.38 -2.53 19.56
C GLN A 112 12.17 -3.49 19.95
#